data_8bd92f7b88086140ce6d5b8ef04a06d5
#
_entry.id   8bd92f7b88086140ce6d5b8ef04a06d5
#
_cell.length_a   1.000
_cell.length_b   1.000
_cell.length_c   1.000
_cell.angle_alpha   90.00
_cell.angle_beta   90.00
_cell.angle_gamma   90.00
#
_symmetry.space_group_name_H-M   'P 1'
#
loop_
_entity.id
_entity.type
_entity.pdbx_description
1 polymer ?
#
loop_
_entity_poly.entity_id
_entity_poly.type
_entity_poly.pdbx_seq_one_letter_code
_entity_poly.pdbx_strand_id
1 'polypeptide(L)'
;FIWPFRLVFISLVLGFLHYTLPQHDILRITGTDIIRRDFGGFNQIFYADNQNGDGTLQSRDLRLISAVRTDGSVSVYRNEDTGWGWPPYFKFGTSNIQAQATDLISTKNAETMTWVLLRHYGWRSELLSIYPNVVRMRVIEDPEMRVIPWQNILTLIGIFGVFWMIRVRWLRFWAARVDPVLEDVADTLEEAGSGVKVRAGRFAGRLRRLFKTD
;
A
#
# COMPACT_ATOMS: atom_id res chain seq x y z
N PHE A 1 4.30 24.89 -3.93
CA PHE A 1 3.49 24.11 -2.96
C PHE A 1 3.08 22.71 -3.43
N ILE A 2 3.17 22.37 -4.73
CA ILE A 2 2.73 21.07 -5.27
C ILE A 2 3.75 19.93 -4.99
N TRP A 3 5.05 20.26 -4.93
CA TRP A 3 6.12 19.28 -4.77
C TRP A 3 6.10 18.52 -3.43
N PRO A 4 5.97 19.18 -2.25
CA PRO A 4 5.92 18.46 -0.99
C PRO A 4 4.70 17.53 -0.89
N PHE A 5 3.54 17.94 -1.42
CA PHE A 5 2.35 17.08 -1.48
C PHE A 5 2.58 15.83 -2.32
N ARG A 6 3.24 15.96 -3.48
CA ARG A 6 3.60 14.81 -4.33
C ARG A 6 4.55 13.86 -3.62
N LEU A 7 5.56 14.39 -2.91
CA LEU A 7 6.51 13.57 -2.15
C LEU A 7 5.80 12.80 -1.02
N VAL A 8 4.94 13.45 -0.26
CA VAL A 8 4.15 12.79 0.79
C VAL A 8 3.27 11.70 0.20
N PHE A 9 2.57 11.98 -0.89
CA PHE A 9 1.71 11.00 -1.55
C PHE A 9 2.50 9.78 -2.05
N ILE A 10 3.64 10.01 -2.71
CA ILE A 10 4.52 8.92 -3.17
C ILE A 10 5.03 8.09 -1.99
N SER A 11 5.43 8.74 -0.89
CA SER A 11 5.91 8.05 0.31
C SER A 11 4.82 7.17 0.94
N LEU A 12 3.58 7.65 0.98
CA LEU A 12 2.44 6.88 1.47
C LEU A 12 2.15 5.66 0.58
N VAL A 13 2.21 5.83 -0.75
CA VAL A 13 2.02 4.72 -1.70
C VAL A 13 3.14 3.69 -1.56
N LEU A 14 4.39 4.12 -1.47
CA LEU A 14 5.53 3.22 -1.27
C LEU A 14 5.45 2.50 0.07
N GLY A 15 5.08 3.19 1.15
CA GLY A 15 4.87 2.61 2.47
C GLY A 15 3.75 1.56 2.45
N PHE A 16 2.63 1.87 1.80
CA PHE A 16 1.52 0.94 1.63
C PHE A 16 1.92 -0.31 0.82
N LEU A 17 2.64 -0.14 -0.29
CA LEU A 17 3.16 -1.26 -1.08
C LEU A 17 4.17 -2.09 -0.28
N HIS A 18 5.07 -1.46 0.44
CA HIS A 18 6.03 -2.15 1.30
C HIS A 18 5.34 -2.96 2.41
N TYR A 19 4.26 -2.44 2.98
CA TYR A 19 3.46 -3.16 3.98
C TYR A 19 2.73 -4.37 3.39
N THR A 20 2.16 -4.21 2.20
CA THR A 20 1.25 -5.20 1.61
C THR A 20 1.95 -6.25 0.78
N LEU A 21 3.08 -5.94 0.15
CA LEU A 21 3.81 -6.88 -0.68
C LEU A 21 4.49 -7.98 0.18
N PRO A 22 4.48 -9.24 -0.28
CA PRO A 22 5.11 -10.32 0.45
C PRO A 22 6.63 -10.16 0.52
N GLN A 23 7.14 -10.34 1.72
CA GLN A 23 8.56 -10.38 2.03
C GLN A 23 8.97 -11.82 2.37
N HIS A 24 10.26 -12.13 2.22
CA HIS A 24 10.80 -13.46 2.46
C HIS A 24 11.98 -13.35 3.40
N ASP A 25 11.95 -14.14 4.47
CA ASP A 25 13.06 -14.29 5.41
C ASP A 25 13.49 -15.74 5.46
N ILE A 26 14.81 -15.97 5.49
CA ILE A 26 15.40 -17.27 5.79
C ILE A 26 15.78 -17.29 7.26
N LEU A 27 15.22 -18.24 7.99
CA LEU A 27 15.31 -18.28 9.43
C LEU A 27 15.17 -19.69 9.98
N ARG A 28 15.51 -19.84 11.26
CA ARG A 28 15.31 -21.05 12.06
C ARG A 28 14.26 -20.76 13.12
N ILE A 29 13.25 -21.61 13.23
CA ILE A 29 12.21 -21.46 14.23
C ILE A 29 12.76 -21.91 15.59
N THR A 30 12.56 -21.09 16.62
CA THR A 30 13.05 -21.32 17.98
C THR A 30 11.97 -21.57 19.00
N GLY A 31 10.74 -21.16 18.69
CA GLY A 31 9.60 -21.35 19.57
C GLY A 31 8.29 -20.88 18.96
N THR A 32 7.20 -21.31 19.55
CA THR A 32 5.84 -20.88 19.23
C THR A 32 5.12 -20.56 20.52
N ASP A 33 4.49 -19.40 20.59
CA ASP A 33 3.78 -18.93 21.76
C ASP A 33 2.36 -18.49 21.40
N ILE A 34 1.46 -18.61 22.36
CA ILE A 34 0.10 -18.03 22.28
C ILE A 34 -0.02 -17.03 23.43
N ILE A 35 -0.11 -15.77 23.08
CA ILE A 35 -0.28 -14.70 24.06
C ILE A 35 -1.68 -14.11 23.96
N ARG A 36 -2.30 -13.86 25.09
CA ARG A 36 -3.54 -13.10 25.14
C ARG A 36 -3.19 -11.62 25.15
N ARG A 37 -3.79 -10.86 24.25
CA ARG A 37 -3.52 -9.43 24.12
C ARG A 37 -4.80 -8.62 23.97
N ASP A 38 -4.81 -7.50 24.68
CA ASP A 38 -5.84 -6.49 24.53
C ASP A 38 -5.43 -5.54 23.40
N PHE A 39 -6.26 -5.44 22.38
CA PHE A 39 -6.04 -4.55 21.26
C PHE A 39 -6.75 -3.23 21.53
N GLY A 40 -6.00 -2.16 21.65
CA GLY A 40 -6.52 -0.84 21.87
C GLY A 40 -5.73 0.22 21.11
N GLY A 41 -6.41 1.31 20.74
CA GLY A 41 -5.74 2.44 20.13
C GLY A 41 -5.25 2.19 18.69
N PHE A 42 -4.06 2.70 18.40
CA PHE A 42 -3.55 2.83 17.02
C PHE A 42 -3.09 1.51 16.38
N ASN A 43 -2.72 0.52 17.18
CA ASN A 43 -2.16 -0.73 16.64
C ASN A 43 -3.23 -1.71 16.13
N GLN A 44 -4.49 -1.51 16.47
CA GLN A 44 -5.60 -2.35 16.01
C GLN A 44 -5.69 -2.43 14.48
N ILE A 45 -5.34 -1.36 13.78
CA ILE A 45 -5.39 -1.26 12.30
C ILE A 45 -4.50 -2.32 11.62
N PHE A 46 -3.45 -2.77 12.30
CA PHE A 46 -2.48 -3.73 11.74
C PHE A 46 -2.84 -5.19 11.99
N TYR A 47 -3.92 -5.47 12.72
CA TYR A 47 -4.37 -6.82 13.06
C TYR A 47 -5.66 -7.16 12.33
N ALA A 48 -5.86 -8.45 12.06
CA ALA A 48 -7.06 -8.91 11.37
C ALA A 48 -8.33 -8.55 12.16
N ASP A 49 -9.35 -8.10 11.45
CA ASP A 49 -10.63 -7.72 12.06
C ASP A 49 -11.38 -8.98 12.56
N ASN A 50 -11.89 -8.90 13.77
CA ASN A 50 -12.76 -9.96 14.29
C ASN A 50 -14.18 -9.68 13.80
N GLN A 51 -14.77 -10.60 13.04
CA GLN A 51 -16.11 -10.50 12.44
C GLN A 51 -17.27 -10.40 13.47
N ASN A 52 -16.98 -10.31 14.74
CA ASN A 52 -17.98 -10.08 15.78
C ASN A 52 -18.12 -8.57 16.00
N GLY A 53 -19.09 -7.98 15.34
CA GLY A 53 -19.39 -6.55 15.26
C GLY A 53 -19.74 -5.82 16.57
N ASP A 54 -19.19 -6.20 17.69
CA ASP A 54 -19.32 -5.52 18.96
C ASP A 54 -18.02 -4.75 19.23
N GLY A 55 -18.03 -3.44 19.07
CA GLY A 55 -16.90 -2.52 19.18
C GLY A 55 -16.22 -2.44 20.56
N THR A 56 -16.30 -3.47 21.36
CA THR A 56 -15.59 -3.58 22.63
C THR A 56 -14.14 -4.02 22.41
N LEU A 57 -13.22 -3.40 23.12
CA LEU A 57 -11.81 -3.79 23.22
C LEU A 57 -11.73 -5.28 23.56
N GLN A 58 -11.49 -6.10 22.53
CA GLN A 58 -11.49 -7.54 22.74
C GLN A 58 -10.06 -8.04 22.94
N SER A 59 -9.83 -8.61 24.11
CA SER A 59 -8.71 -9.48 24.39
C SER A 59 -8.82 -10.72 23.52
N ARG A 60 -7.80 -11.01 22.70
CA ARG A 60 -7.77 -12.22 21.89
C ARG A 60 -6.40 -12.89 21.92
N ASP A 61 -6.42 -14.17 21.61
CA ASP A 61 -5.21 -14.97 21.53
C ASP A 61 -4.46 -14.68 20.22
N LEU A 62 -3.24 -14.18 20.36
CA LEU A 62 -2.31 -13.92 19.28
C LEU A 62 -1.29 -15.08 19.22
N ARG A 63 -1.24 -15.79 18.11
CA ARG A 63 -0.26 -16.82 17.86
C ARG A 63 1.01 -16.20 17.32
N LEU A 64 2.13 -16.45 18.03
CA LEU A 64 3.45 -15.98 17.68
C LEU A 64 4.36 -17.12 17.28
N ILE A 65 5.27 -16.81 16.36
CA ILE A 65 6.36 -17.69 15.93
C ILE A 65 7.65 -16.93 16.15
N SER A 66 8.48 -17.41 17.07
CA SER A 66 9.79 -16.88 17.38
C SER A 66 10.84 -17.53 16.50
N ALA A 67 11.74 -16.75 15.95
CA ALA A 67 12.74 -17.23 15.00
C ALA A 67 14.05 -16.46 15.09
N VAL A 68 15.11 -17.07 14.59
CA VAL A 68 16.44 -16.47 14.43
C VAL A 68 16.82 -16.55 12.97
N ARG A 69 17.18 -15.39 12.40
CA ARG A 69 17.65 -15.28 11.01
C ARG A 69 19.08 -15.81 10.86
N THR A 70 19.54 -15.95 9.64
CA THR A 70 20.90 -16.38 9.30
C THR A 70 21.98 -15.45 9.85
N ASP A 71 21.70 -14.15 9.97
CA ASP A 71 22.58 -13.15 10.57
C ASP A 71 22.62 -13.17 12.10
N GLY A 72 21.85 -14.07 12.73
CA GLY A 72 21.71 -14.18 14.18
C GLY A 72 20.69 -13.24 14.81
N SER A 73 20.04 -12.38 14.06
CA SER A 73 19.00 -11.48 14.58
C SER A 73 17.73 -12.25 14.95
N VAL A 74 17.14 -11.85 16.09
CA VAL A 74 15.88 -12.43 16.57
C VAL A 74 14.70 -11.72 15.94
N SER A 75 13.73 -12.48 15.48
CA SER A 75 12.50 -11.96 14.89
C SER A 75 11.29 -12.72 15.41
N VAL A 76 10.20 -12.00 15.63
CA VAL A 76 8.92 -12.58 16.04
C VAL A 76 7.87 -12.24 14.98
N TYR A 77 7.13 -13.24 14.57
CA TYR A 77 6.08 -13.15 13.58
C TYR A 77 4.74 -13.53 14.22
N ARG A 78 3.68 -12.88 13.80
CA ARG A 78 2.33 -13.32 14.14
C ARG A 78 1.82 -14.32 13.12
N ASN A 79 0.86 -15.12 13.51
CA ASN A 79 0.22 -16.11 12.66
C ASN A 79 -1.30 -15.98 12.78
N GLU A 80 -1.89 -15.13 11.94
CA GLU A 80 -3.32 -14.87 11.89
C GLU A 80 -3.87 -15.13 10.48
N ASP A 81 -5.13 -15.56 10.40
CA ASP A 81 -5.82 -15.67 9.12
C ASP A 81 -6.14 -14.29 8.57
N THR A 82 -5.97 -14.11 7.27
CA THR A 82 -6.37 -12.88 6.56
C THR A 82 -7.78 -13.01 5.97
N GLY A 83 -8.28 -14.23 5.85
CA GLY A 83 -9.59 -14.48 5.25
C GLY A 83 -9.72 -13.82 3.87
N TRP A 84 -10.82 -13.13 3.67
CA TRP A 84 -11.12 -12.31 2.50
C TRP A 84 -10.72 -10.84 2.66
N GLY A 85 -10.11 -10.49 3.80
CA GLY A 85 -9.68 -9.13 4.11
C GLY A 85 -8.43 -8.69 3.36
N TRP A 86 -8.02 -7.47 3.67
CA TRP A 86 -6.80 -6.88 3.11
C TRP A 86 -5.59 -7.13 4.01
N PRO A 87 -4.42 -7.48 3.50
CA PRO A 87 -4.08 -7.79 2.09
C PRO A 87 -4.64 -9.13 1.62
N PRO A 88 -4.96 -9.28 0.30
CA PRO A 88 -5.70 -10.42 -0.23
C PRO A 88 -4.82 -11.68 -0.37
N TYR A 89 -4.30 -12.18 0.73
CA TYR A 89 -3.51 -13.41 0.77
C TYR A 89 -4.36 -14.67 0.86
N PHE A 90 -5.66 -14.53 1.15
CA PHE A 90 -6.63 -15.63 1.25
C PHE A 90 -6.13 -16.76 2.16
N LYS A 91 -5.53 -16.38 3.28
CA LYS A 91 -5.01 -17.32 4.25
C LYS A 91 -6.12 -17.74 5.23
N PHE A 92 -6.38 -19.04 5.28
CA PHE A 92 -7.41 -19.67 6.14
C PHE A 92 -6.84 -20.82 6.98
N GLY A 93 -5.53 -20.99 7.03
CA GLY A 93 -4.89 -22.17 7.61
C GLY A 93 -3.92 -21.85 8.74
N THR A 94 -4.24 -20.91 9.62
CA THR A 94 -3.37 -20.50 10.74
C THR A 94 -2.98 -21.67 11.63
N SER A 95 -3.92 -22.59 11.92
CA SER A 95 -3.63 -23.75 12.76
C SER A 95 -2.61 -24.72 12.13
N ASN A 96 -2.67 -24.91 10.81
CA ASN A 96 -1.73 -25.76 10.07
C ASN A 96 -0.31 -25.15 10.10
N ILE A 97 -0.22 -23.82 9.89
CA ILE A 97 1.06 -23.10 9.95
C ILE A 97 1.63 -23.15 11.37
N GLN A 98 0.78 -23.04 12.40
CA GLN A 98 1.23 -23.13 13.79
C GLN A 98 1.76 -24.53 14.13
N ALA A 99 1.05 -25.57 13.73
CA ALA A 99 1.49 -26.96 13.92
C ALA A 99 2.83 -27.23 13.19
N GLN A 100 2.94 -26.78 11.94
CA GLN A 100 4.19 -26.89 11.18
C GLN A 100 5.34 -26.12 11.85
N ALA A 101 5.07 -24.92 12.38
CA ALA A 101 6.08 -24.14 13.09
C ALA A 101 6.55 -24.88 14.36
N THR A 102 5.63 -25.49 15.11
CA THR A 102 5.95 -26.26 16.31
C THR A 102 6.80 -27.48 16.00
N ASP A 103 6.50 -28.20 14.93
CA ASP A 103 7.26 -29.35 14.46
C ASP A 103 8.70 -29.00 14.03
N LEU A 104 8.88 -27.79 13.49
CA LEU A 104 10.15 -27.30 12.95
C LEU A 104 11.04 -26.58 13.99
N ILE A 105 10.67 -26.58 15.27
CA ILE A 105 11.48 -25.94 16.31
C ILE A 105 12.83 -26.65 16.40
N SER A 106 13.90 -25.88 16.22
CA SER A 106 15.26 -26.39 16.31
C SER A 106 16.19 -25.51 17.14
N THR A 107 17.11 -26.10 17.85
CA THR A 107 18.10 -25.37 18.64
C THR A 107 19.38 -25.13 17.83
N LYS A 108 20.19 -24.13 18.25
CA LYS A 108 21.46 -23.79 17.58
C LYS A 108 22.44 -24.99 17.56
N ASN A 109 22.36 -25.86 18.54
CA ASN A 109 23.25 -26.99 18.72
C ASN A 109 22.64 -28.32 18.25
N ALA A 110 21.50 -28.28 17.53
CA ALA A 110 20.94 -29.48 16.93
C ALA A 110 21.89 -30.05 15.87
N GLU A 111 22.06 -31.38 15.83
CA GLU A 111 22.88 -32.06 14.81
C GLU A 111 22.40 -31.70 13.38
N THR A 112 21.11 -31.45 13.24
CA THR A 112 20.49 -30.97 12.00
C THR A 112 19.73 -29.68 12.28
N MET A 113 20.32 -28.53 11.91
CA MET A 113 19.58 -27.27 11.91
C MET A 113 18.58 -27.24 10.76
N THR A 114 17.32 -27.00 11.06
CA THR A 114 16.28 -26.86 10.05
C THR A 114 16.08 -25.41 9.68
N TRP A 115 16.41 -25.07 8.45
CA TRP A 115 16.17 -23.75 7.89
C TRP A 115 14.84 -23.68 7.17
N VAL A 116 14.18 -22.53 7.33
CA VAL A 116 12.84 -22.30 6.81
C VAL A 116 12.82 -20.99 6.03
N LEU A 117 12.31 -21.05 4.82
CA LEU A 117 11.92 -19.88 4.06
C LEU A 117 10.51 -19.46 4.51
N LEU A 118 10.44 -18.34 5.23
CA LEU A 118 9.21 -17.75 5.72
C LEU A 118 8.77 -16.63 4.79
N ARG A 119 7.54 -16.71 4.31
CA ARG A 119 6.89 -15.63 3.57
C ARG A 119 5.92 -14.91 4.49
N HIS A 120 6.07 -13.60 4.58
CA HIS A 120 5.26 -12.77 5.46
C HIS A 120 4.94 -11.42 4.80
N TYR A 121 4.05 -10.66 5.42
CA TYR A 121 3.79 -9.26 5.07
C TYR A 121 3.66 -8.43 6.36
N GLY A 122 3.73 -7.12 6.20
CA GLY A 122 3.60 -6.18 7.32
C GLY A 122 4.94 -5.73 7.87
N TRP A 123 4.88 -4.76 8.74
CA TRP A 123 6.05 -4.18 9.39
C TRP A 123 6.32 -4.81 10.75
N ARG A 124 7.57 -4.74 11.16
CA ARG A 124 7.98 -5.01 12.53
C ARG A 124 8.22 -3.68 13.24
N SER A 125 7.52 -3.44 14.33
CA SER A 125 7.76 -2.31 15.22
C SER A 125 7.63 -2.76 16.67
N GLU A 126 8.72 -2.67 17.42
CA GLU A 126 8.73 -3.00 18.85
C GLU A 126 7.96 -1.96 19.65
N LEU A 127 8.15 -0.68 19.30
CA LEU A 127 7.48 0.45 19.96
C LEU A 127 5.94 0.34 19.90
N LEU A 128 5.42 -0.05 18.76
CA LEU A 128 3.96 -0.19 18.54
C LEU A 128 3.50 -1.65 18.76
N SER A 129 4.42 -2.54 19.13
CA SER A 129 4.13 -3.97 19.28
C SER A 129 3.44 -4.60 18.07
N ILE A 130 3.90 -4.20 16.87
CA ILE A 130 3.42 -4.70 15.58
C ILE A 130 4.34 -5.83 15.15
N TYR A 131 3.75 -6.93 14.69
CA TYR A 131 4.44 -8.11 14.20
C TYR A 131 4.02 -8.40 12.75
N PRO A 132 4.97 -8.71 11.84
CA PRO A 132 4.62 -9.14 10.49
C PRO A 132 3.85 -10.45 10.52
N ASN A 133 2.89 -10.61 9.62
CA ASN A 133 2.03 -11.80 9.58
C ASN A 133 2.57 -12.85 8.62
N VAL A 134 2.73 -14.06 9.11
CA VAL A 134 3.16 -15.21 8.31
C VAL A 134 2.08 -15.59 7.30
N VAL A 135 2.47 -15.73 6.04
CA VAL A 135 1.57 -16.22 4.98
C VAL A 135 1.83 -17.69 4.67
N ARG A 136 3.09 -18.05 4.56
CA ARG A 136 3.52 -19.42 4.23
C ARG A 136 4.92 -19.69 4.75
N MET A 137 5.21 -20.94 5.04
CA MET A 137 6.57 -21.39 5.34
C MET A 137 6.92 -22.65 4.54
N ARG A 138 8.19 -22.84 4.28
CA ARG A 138 8.74 -24.00 3.57
C ARG A 138 10.14 -24.29 4.09
N VAL A 139 10.41 -25.57 4.38
CA VAL A 139 11.76 -26.03 4.71
C VAL A 139 12.66 -25.90 3.49
N ILE A 140 13.88 -25.45 3.73
CA ILE A 140 14.94 -25.31 2.73
C ILE A 140 16.23 -25.98 3.23
N GLU A 141 17.06 -26.42 2.31
CA GLU A 141 18.34 -27.07 2.63
C GLU A 141 19.47 -26.04 2.70
N ASP A 142 19.45 -25.03 1.83
CA ASP A 142 20.50 -24.02 1.72
C ASP A 142 20.02 -22.68 2.32
N PRO A 143 20.60 -22.25 3.45
CA PRO A 143 20.26 -20.97 4.06
C PRO A 143 20.80 -19.74 3.29
N GLU A 144 21.74 -19.93 2.38
CA GLU A 144 22.31 -18.84 1.58
C GLU A 144 21.62 -18.66 0.21
N MET A 145 20.58 -19.46 -0.06
CA MET A 145 19.84 -19.39 -1.31
C MET A 145 19.29 -17.98 -1.59
N ARG A 146 19.45 -17.53 -2.82
CA ARG A 146 18.87 -16.26 -3.25
C ARG A 146 17.39 -16.40 -3.61
N VAL A 147 16.53 -15.72 -2.87
CA VAL A 147 15.09 -15.70 -3.13
C VAL A 147 14.73 -14.53 -4.07
N ILE A 148 14.26 -14.86 -5.25
CA ILE A 148 13.75 -13.83 -6.18
C ILE A 148 12.26 -13.61 -5.92
N PRO A 149 11.84 -12.38 -5.58
CA PRO A 149 10.46 -12.07 -5.24
C PRO A 149 9.57 -11.92 -6.49
N TRP A 150 9.41 -12.98 -7.28
CA TRP A 150 8.65 -12.97 -8.53
C TRP A 150 7.24 -12.39 -8.39
N GLN A 151 6.57 -12.69 -7.28
CA GLN A 151 5.23 -12.15 -7.03
C GLN A 151 5.22 -10.63 -6.92
N ASN A 152 6.21 -10.05 -6.22
CA ASN A 152 6.31 -8.60 -6.11
C ASN A 152 6.53 -7.96 -7.47
N ILE A 153 7.43 -8.55 -8.27
CA ILE A 153 7.75 -8.09 -9.62
C ILE A 153 6.48 -8.11 -10.50
N LEU A 154 5.77 -9.24 -10.54
CA LEU A 154 4.55 -9.38 -11.33
C LEU A 154 3.43 -8.43 -10.85
N THR A 155 3.27 -8.29 -9.54
CA THR A 155 2.28 -7.37 -8.96
C THR A 155 2.59 -5.92 -9.32
N LEU A 156 3.85 -5.50 -9.22
CA LEU A 156 4.26 -4.14 -9.57
C LEU A 156 4.10 -3.86 -11.06
N ILE A 157 4.46 -4.82 -11.93
CA ILE A 157 4.21 -4.71 -13.38
C ILE A 157 2.71 -4.57 -13.66
N GLY A 158 1.87 -5.37 -12.99
CA GLY A 158 0.41 -5.29 -13.13
C GLY A 158 -0.14 -3.93 -12.71
N ILE A 159 0.28 -3.42 -11.54
CA ILE A 159 -0.13 -2.11 -11.03
C ILE A 159 0.30 -1.01 -12.01
N PHE A 160 1.54 -1.06 -12.50
CA PHE A 160 2.05 -0.09 -13.47
C PHE A 160 1.25 -0.15 -14.78
N GLY A 161 0.93 -1.35 -15.27
CA GLY A 161 0.12 -1.54 -16.49
C GLY A 161 -1.29 -0.93 -16.36
N VAL A 162 -1.95 -1.19 -15.23
CA VAL A 162 -3.27 -0.60 -14.92
C VAL A 162 -3.18 0.92 -14.83
N PHE A 163 -2.19 1.45 -14.11
CA PHE A 163 -1.97 2.90 -14.02
C PHE A 163 -1.74 3.53 -15.40
N TRP A 164 -0.91 2.91 -16.23
CA TRP A 164 -0.64 3.37 -17.59
C TRP A 164 -1.89 3.36 -18.46
N MET A 165 -2.69 2.29 -18.38
CA MET A 165 -3.96 2.17 -19.10
C MET A 165 -4.93 3.29 -18.69
N ILE A 166 -5.11 3.52 -17.39
CA ILE A 166 -5.96 4.60 -16.87
C ILE A 166 -5.46 5.96 -17.36
N ARG A 167 -4.14 6.21 -17.29
CA ARG A 167 -3.53 7.45 -17.75
C ARG A 167 -3.78 7.69 -19.24
N VAL A 168 -3.58 6.68 -20.08
CA VAL A 168 -3.81 6.80 -21.54
C VAL A 168 -5.28 7.08 -21.82
N ARG A 169 -6.21 6.38 -21.15
CA ARG A 169 -7.64 6.63 -21.31
C ARG A 169 -8.04 8.02 -20.83
N TRP A 170 -7.46 8.47 -19.71
CA TRP A 170 -7.69 9.81 -19.18
C TRP A 170 -7.23 10.90 -20.15
N LEU A 171 -6.02 10.79 -20.70
CA LEU A 171 -5.50 11.74 -21.68
C LEU A 171 -6.35 11.77 -22.97
N ARG A 172 -6.78 10.60 -23.45
CA ARG A 172 -7.69 10.52 -24.61
C ARG A 172 -9.07 11.14 -24.33
N PHE A 173 -9.60 10.89 -23.14
CA PHE A 173 -10.85 11.50 -22.71
C PHE A 173 -10.74 13.03 -22.64
N TRP A 174 -9.64 13.51 -22.06
CA TRP A 174 -9.38 14.95 -21.94
C TRP A 174 -9.30 15.60 -23.32
N ALA A 175 -8.47 15.08 -24.21
CA ALA A 175 -8.31 15.58 -25.59
C ALA A 175 -9.61 15.52 -26.40
N ALA A 176 -10.47 14.51 -26.18
CA ALA A 176 -11.69 14.35 -26.97
C ALA A 176 -12.89 15.16 -26.43
N ARG A 177 -12.92 15.44 -25.13
CA ARG A 177 -14.11 16.01 -24.47
C ARG A 177 -13.89 17.35 -23.81
N VAL A 178 -12.71 17.59 -23.27
CA VAL A 178 -12.42 18.78 -22.45
C VAL A 178 -11.76 19.87 -23.29
N ASP A 179 -10.75 19.53 -24.07
CA ASP A 179 -10.02 20.50 -24.88
C ASP A 179 -10.93 21.25 -25.87
N PRO A 180 -11.83 20.59 -26.65
CA PRO A 180 -12.74 21.32 -27.56
C PRO A 180 -13.67 22.28 -26.84
N VAL A 181 -14.19 21.89 -25.66
CA VAL A 181 -15.08 22.74 -24.87
C VAL A 181 -14.34 23.97 -24.33
N LEU A 182 -13.08 23.79 -23.92
CA LEU A 182 -12.26 24.91 -23.45
C LEU A 182 -11.91 25.88 -24.58
N GLU A 183 -11.63 25.35 -25.79
CA GLU A 183 -11.40 26.17 -26.99
C GLU A 183 -12.67 26.97 -27.35
N ASP A 184 -13.84 26.33 -27.43
CA ASP A 184 -15.11 27.00 -27.72
C ASP A 184 -15.43 28.11 -26.70
N VAL A 185 -15.17 27.85 -25.40
CA VAL A 185 -15.36 28.85 -24.34
C VAL A 185 -14.36 29.99 -24.47
N ALA A 186 -13.11 29.70 -24.79
CA ALA A 186 -12.06 30.71 -24.99
C ALA A 186 -12.41 31.63 -26.19
N ASP A 187 -12.82 31.06 -27.33
CA ASP A 187 -13.22 31.76 -28.53
C ASP A 187 -14.44 32.65 -28.26
N THR A 188 -15.45 32.13 -27.57
CA THR A 188 -16.64 32.87 -27.16
C THR A 188 -16.31 34.07 -26.28
N LEU A 189 -15.38 33.90 -25.33
CA LEU A 189 -14.93 35.00 -24.47
C LEU A 189 -14.13 36.03 -25.23
N GLU A 190 -13.32 35.63 -26.21
CA GLU A 190 -12.55 36.54 -27.07
C GLU A 190 -13.46 37.34 -27.98
N GLU A 191 -14.46 36.71 -28.62
CA GLU A 191 -15.48 37.39 -29.40
C GLU A 191 -16.29 38.39 -28.56
N ALA A 192 -16.73 38.02 -27.37
CA ALA A 192 -17.42 38.90 -26.44
C ALA A 192 -16.55 40.10 -26.04
N GLY A 193 -15.27 39.84 -25.72
CA GLY A 193 -14.30 40.89 -25.39
C GLY A 193 -14.01 41.83 -26.54
N SER A 194 -13.91 41.35 -27.78
CA SER A 194 -13.72 42.15 -28.97
C SER A 194 -14.97 42.99 -29.29
N GLY A 195 -16.18 42.40 -29.13
CA GLY A 195 -17.43 43.09 -29.28
C GLY A 195 -17.61 44.24 -28.30
N VAL A 196 -17.18 44.11 -27.06
CA VAL A 196 -17.17 45.18 -26.05
C VAL A 196 -16.19 46.28 -26.42
N LYS A 197 -14.98 45.96 -26.87
CA LYS A 197 -13.99 46.95 -27.35
C LYS A 197 -14.49 47.75 -28.57
N VAL A 198 -15.11 47.08 -29.52
CA VAL A 198 -15.68 47.72 -30.70
C VAL A 198 -16.85 48.66 -30.31
N ARG A 199 -17.74 48.25 -29.40
CA ARG A 199 -18.82 49.11 -28.89
C ARG A 199 -18.30 50.32 -28.11
N ALA A 200 -17.31 50.11 -27.23
CA ALA A 200 -16.66 51.18 -26.48
C ALA A 200 -15.94 52.17 -27.41
N GLY A 201 -15.26 51.70 -28.44
CA GLY A 201 -14.62 52.54 -29.46
C GLY A 201 -15.60 53.36 -30.27
N ARG A 202 -16.76 52.79 -30.65
CA ARG A 202 -17.84 53.54 -31.35
C ARG A 202 -18.47 54.57 -30.42
N PHE A 203 -18.67 54.28 -29.16
CA PHE A 203 -19.22 55.21 -28.16
C PHE A 203 -18.27 56.38 -27.90
N ALA A 204 -16.99 56.08 -27.70
CA ALA A 204 -15.93 57.08 -27.56
C ALA A 204 -15.81 57.97 -28.81
N GLY A 205 -15.91 57.37 -30.00
CA GLY A 205 -15.90 58.10 -31.26
C GLY A 205 -17.12 59.04 -31.44
N ARG A 206 -18.33 58.63 -30.96
CA ARG A 206 -19.51 59.49 -30.91
C ARG A 206 -19.38 60.66 -29.94
N LEU A 207 -18.90 60.40 -28.73
CA LEU A 207 -18.62 61.42 -27.73
C LEU A 207 -17.60 62.45 -28.25
N ARG A 208 -16.51 61.99 -28.90
CA ARG A 208 -15.51 62.91 -29.46
C ARG A 208 -16.02 63.80 -30.57
N ARG A 209 -17.06 63.38 -31.33
CA ARG A 209 -17.73 64.22 -32.35
C ARG A 209 -18.65 65.22 -31.73
N LEU A 210 -19.28 64.94 -30.59
CA LEU A 210 -20.19 65.90 -29.91
C LEU A 210 -19.43 66.99 -29.17
N PHE A 211 -18.16 66.74 -28.76
CA PHE A 211 -17.33 67.73 -28.10
C PHE A 211 -16.32 68.42 -29.03
N LYS A 212 -16.44 68.23 -30.36
CA LYS A 212 -15.63 68.91 -31.34
C LYS A 212 -16.53 69.85 -32.11
N THR A 213 -17.06 70.90 -31.41
CA THR A 213 -17.66 72.09 -31.98
C THR A 213 -16.76 73.28 -31.64
N ASP A 214 -16.14 73.79 -32.68
CA ASP A 214 -15.46 75.07 -32.86
C ASP A 214 -14.67 75.69 -31.69
#